data_646305c5ec1e9414fb33bb31745a22af
#
_entry.id   646305c5ec1e9414fb33bb31745a22af
#
_cell.length_a   1.000
_cell.length_b   1.000
_cell.length_c   1.000
_cell.angle_alpha   90.00
_cell.angle_beta   90.00
_cell.angle_gamma   90.00
#
_symmetry.space_group_name_H-M   'P 1'
#
loop_
_entity.id
_entity.type
_entity.pdbx_description
1 polymer ?
#
loop_
_entity_poly.entity_id
_entity_poly.type
_entity_poly.pdbx_seq_one_letter_code
_entity_poly.pdbx_strand_id
1 'polypeptide(L)'
;MTALPLSPYRRGGQRSTPVGWSDHRTRTAALDGWLAREEAVAAGAAASADPVQLGLPERETLLRALFQRFTTTLEGVLDNELELGEDVAPYAAVRAAYHRAAAHRAVDWRALQREAGDPVVVELTRRQHARIASRAGISAPEVSAVAAEVALVGSTATIGLSPRARRRRVGRVLARRAG
;
A
#
# COMPACT_ATOMS: atom_id res chain seq x y z
N MET A 1 62.97 -31.66 -6.06
CA MET A 1 61.92 -31.35 -5.07
C MET A 1 61.60 -29.86 -5.21
N THR A 2 60.54 -29.54 -5.95
CA THR A 2 60.21 -28.17 -6.28
C THR A 2 58.91 -27.80 -5.50
N ALA A 3 59.03 -26.87 -4.58
CA ALA A 3 57.90 -26.42 -3.75
C ALA A 3 57.06 -25.42 -4.57
N LEU A 4 55.74 -25.67 -4.67
CA LEU A 4 54.75 -24.77 -5.27
C LEU A 4 54.32 -23.70 -4.23
N PRO A 5 54.17 -22.42 -4.61
CA PRO A 5 53.70 -21.39 -3.72
C PRO A 5 52.18 -21.50 -3.49
N LEU A 6 51.76 -21.51 -2.21
CA LEU A 6 50.38 -21.43 -1.78
C LEU A 6 49.86 -20.02 -2.03
N SER A 7 48.86 -19.88 -2.92
CA SER A 7 48.14 -18.65 -3.18
C SER A 7 47.25 -18.30 -2.03
N PRO A 8 47.28 -17.09 -1.43
CA PRO A 8 46.33 -16.65 -0.42
C PRO A 8 45.01 -16.25 -1.06
N TYR A 9 44.05 -17.14 -1.02
CA TYR A 9 42.68 -16.89 -1.41
C TYR A 9 42.04 -15.88 -0.45
N ARG A 10 42.15 -14.59 -0.75
CA ARG A 10 41.45 -13.50 -0.07
C ARG A 10 39.96 -13.61 -0.36
N ARG A 11 39.23 -14.35 0.44
CA ARG A 11 37.77 -14.25 0.51
C ARG A 11 37.41 -12.88 1.06
N GLY A 12 37.25 -11.91 0.19
CA GLY A 12 36.52 -10.66 0.45
C GLY A 12 35.04 -10.95 0.60
N GLY A 13 34.64 -11.54 1.72
CA GLY A 13 33.24 -11.65 2.09
C GLY A 13 32.72 -10.25 2.38
N GLN A 14 32.09 -9.60 1.40
CA GLN A 14 31.16 -8.53 1.68
C GLN A 14 30.06 -9.13 2.58
N ARG A 15 30.23 -8.92 3.88
CA ARG A 15 29.16 -9.15 4.83
C ARG A 15 28.07 -8.13 4.47
N SER A 16 27.04 -8.59 3.74
CA SER A 16 25.78 -7.87 3.64
C SER A 16 25.31 -7.67 5.08
N THR A 17 25.48 -6.47 5.61
CA THR A 17 24.91 -6.08 6.89
C THR A 17 23.43 -6.41 6.81
N PRO A 18 22.86 -7.22 7.71
CA PRO A 18 21.44 -7.47 7.72
C PRO A 18 20.75 -6.10 7.80
N VAL A 19 19.80 -5.86 6.89
CA VAL A 19 18.99 -4.63 6.87
C VAL A 19 18.35 -4.54 8.26
N GLY A 20 18.91 -3.66 9.10
CA GLY A 20 18.55 -3.57 10.50
C GLY A 20 17.15 -2.96 10.69
N TRP A 21 16.55 -3.17 11.86
CA TRP A 21 15.29 -2.55 12.27
C TRP A 21 15.31 -1.01 12.13
N SER A 22 16.47 -0.36 12.24
CA SER A 22 16.67 1.05 11.97
C SER A 22 16.32 1.42 10.53
N ASP A 23 16.77 0.64 9.54
CA ASP A 23 16.52 0.90 8.12
C ASP A 23 15.04 0.74 7.78
N HIS A 24 14.36 -0.23 8.40
CA HIS A 24 12.93 -0.41 8.24
C HIS A 24 12.15 0.80 8.80
N ARG A 25 12.48 1.25 10.00
CA ARG A 25 11.84 2.44 10.61
C ARG A 25 12.07 3.70 9.79
N THR A 26 13.29 3.91 9.30
CA THR A 26 13.64 5.05 8.46
C THR A 26 12.84 5.04 7.15
N ARG A 27 12.73 3.89 6.48
CA ARG A 27 11.91 3.74 5.26
C ARG A 27 10.43 3.97 5.52
N THR A 28 9.90 3.44 6.61
CA THR A 28 8.50 3.64 6.99
C THR A 28 8.23 5.11 7.27
N ALA A 29 9.09 5.79 8.05
CA ALA A 29 8.96 7.21 8.33
C ALA A 29 9.07 8.08 7.07
N ALA A 30 9.97 7.75 6.14
CA ALA A 30 10.08 8.43 4.85
C ALA A 30 8.82 8.30 4.02
N LEU A 31 8.24 7.08 3.96
CA LEU A 31 7.00 6.80 3.24
C LEU A 31 5.82 7.55 3.87
N ASP A 32 5.69 7.54 5.19
CA ASP A 32 4.61 8.23 5.89
C ASP A 32 4.73 9.76 5.73
N GLY A 33 5.94 10.30 5.77
CA GLY A 33 6.22 11.71 5.51
C GLY A 33 5.88 12.13 4.08
N TRP A 34 6.18 11.27 3.09
CA TRP A 34 5.78 11.50 1.70
C TRP A 34 4.26 11.47 1.54
N LEU A 35 3.58 10.47 2.08
CA LEU A 35 2.12 10.35 2.01
C LEU A 35 1.39 11.54 2.65
N ALA A 36 1.87 12.02 3.80
CA ALA A 36 1.29 13.19 4.45
C ALA A 36 1.39 14.45 3.58
N ARG A 37 2.49 14.61 2.83
CA ARG A 37 2.64 15.71 1.87
C ARG A 37 1.72 15.56 0.66
N GLU A 38 1.64 14.36 0.09
CA GLU A 38 0.73 14.07 -1.02
C GLU A 38 -0.74 14.36 -0.64
N GLU A 39 -1.15 14.02 0.58
CA GLU A 39 -2.49 14.37 1.09
C GLU A 39 -2.67 15.88 1.27
N ALA A 40 -1.65 16.60 1.75
CA ALA A 40 -1.69 18.05 1.88
C ALA A 40 -1.80 18.75 0.52
N VAL A 41 -1.06 18.27 -0.49
CA VAL A 41 -1.16 18.77 -1.89
C VAL A 41 -2.54 18.50 -2.46
N ALA A 42 -3.09 17.30 -2.26
CA ALA A 42 -4.44 16.96 -2.68
C ALA A 42 -5.53 17.79 -1.97
N ALA A 43 -5.23 18.32 -0.79
CA ALA A 43 -6.09 19.25 -0.04
C ALA A 43 -5.91 20.72 -0.43
N GLY A 44 -5.07 21.02 -1.44
CA GLY A 44 -4.86 22.38 -1.97
C GLY A 44 -3.65 23.12 -1.38
N ALA A 45 -2.74 22.43 -0.70
CA ALA A 45 -1.44 23.01 -0.34
C ALA A 45 -0.57 23.22 -1.59
N ALA A 46 0.42 24.12 -1.49
CA ALA A 46 1.38 24.33 -2.60
C ALA A 46 2.06 23.03 -3.00
N ALA A 47 2.31 22.87 -4.31
CA ALA A 47 2.92 21.66 -4.86
C ALA A 47 4.18 21.26 -4.08
N SER A 48 4.29 19.98 -3.79
CA SER A 48 5.43 19.41 -3.09
C SER A 48 6.68 19.51 -3.98
N ALA A 49 7.80 19.87 -3.38
CA ALA A 49 9.11 19.72 -4.03
C ALA A 49 9.37 18.23 -4.34
N ASP A 50 10.21 17.97 -5.35
CA ASP A 50 10.66 16.62 -5.71
C ASP A 50 11.13 15.88 -4.43
N PRO A 51 10.71 14.63 -4.20
CA PRO A 51 11.14 13.83 -3.05
C PRO A 51 12.66 13.83 -2.83
N VAL A 52 13.44 13.74 -3.92
CA VAL A 52 14.92 13.75 -3.87
C VAL A 52 15.45 15.06 -3.30
N GLN A 53 14.86 16.20 -3.66
CA GLN A 53 15.24 17.52 -3.12
C GLN A 53 14.96 17.64 -1.62
N LEU A 54 14.09 16.80 -1.10
CA LEU A 54 13.73 16.73 0.33
C LEU A 54 14.55 15.65 1.08
N GLY A 55 15.54 15.04 0.44
CA GLY A 55 16.32 13.95 1.03
C GLY A 55 15.55 12.64 1.20
N LEU A 56 14.43 12.49 0.49
CA LEU A 56 13.65 11.26 0.44
C LEU A 56 14.19 10.34 -0.65
N PRO A 57 13.92 9.03 -0.58
CA PRO A 57 14.20 8.10 -1.67
C PRO A 57 13.55 8.53 -2.98
N GLU A 58 14.10 8.06 -4.10
CA GLU A 58 13.50 8.25 -5.42
C GLU A 58 12.02 7.84 -5.43
N ARG A 59 11.21 8.57 -6.21
CA ARG A 59 9.75 8.35 -6.31
C ARG A 59 9.39 6.89 -6.61
N GLU A 60 10.12 6.24 -7.50
CA GLU A 60 9.92 4.82 -7.80
C GLU A 60 10.09 3.93 -6.56
N THR A 61 11.12 4.17 -5.76
CA THR A 61 11.37 3.45 -4.51
C THR A 61 10.23 3.64 -3.52
N LEU A 62 9.70 4.86 -3.41
CA LEU A 62 8.53 5.16 -2.55
C LEU A 62 7.27 4.47 -3.05
N LEU A 63 7.01 4.48 -4.36
CA LEU A 63 5.87 3.78 -4.97
C LEU A 63 5.94 2.26 -4.75
N ARG A 64 7.12 1.66 -4.92
CA ARG A 64 7.33 0.23 -4.64
C ARG A 64 7.10 -0.10 -3.16
N ALA A 65 7.59 0.73 -2.24
CA ALA A 65 7.39 0.54 -0.81
C ALA A 65 5.91 0.68 -0.41
N LEU A 66 5.23 1.68 -0.96
CA LEU A 66 3.80 1.90 -0.78
C LEU A 66 2.98 0.70 -1.26
N PHE A 67 3.27 0.25 -2.48
CA PHE A 67 2.61 -0.90 -3.08
C PHE A 67 2.84 -2.17 -2.25
N GLN A 68 4.08 -2.43 -1.83
CA GLN A 68 4.41 -3.58 -0.99
C GLN A 68 3.65 -3.56 0.34
N ARG A 69 3.55 -2.39 0.99
CA ARG A 69 2.84 -2.24 2.27
C ARG A 69 1.33 -2.53 2.12
N PHE A 70 0.71 -2.02 1.07
CA PHE A 70 -0.70 -2.30 0.77
C PHE A 70 -0.92 -3.78 0.44
N THR A 71 -0.08 -4.34 -0.44
CA THR A 71 -0.14 -5.73 -0.87
C THR A 71 0.00 -6.71 0.27
N THR A 72 0.93 -6.49 1.21
CA THR A 72 1.10 -7.33 2.40
C THR A 72 -0.19 -7.37 3.24
N THR A 73 -0.86 -6.23 3.40
CA THR A 73 -2.14 -6.16 4.09
C THR A 73 -3.24 -6.91 3.32
N LEU A 74 -3.31 -6.69 2.00
CA LEU A 74 -4.30 -7.33 1.14
C LEU A 74 -4.15 -8.87 1.13
N GLU A 75 -2.92 -9.36 0.99
CA GLU A 75 -2.64 -10.80 0.99
C GLU A 75 -2.99 -11.44 2.34
N GLY A 76 -2.64 -10.82 3.46
CA GLY A 76 -3.00 -11.33 4.78
C GLY A 76 -4.52 -11.35 5.04
N VAL A 77 -5.24 -10.34 4.54
CA VAL A 77 -6.72 -10.36 4.62
C VAL A 77 -7.30 -11.42 3.70
N LEU A 78 -6.77 -11.55 2.48
CA LEU A 78 -7.25 -12.56 1.52
C LEU A 78 -7.08 -13.98 2.06
N ASP A 79 -5.95 -14.28 2.70
CA ASP A 79 -5.72 -15.58 3.33
C ASP A 79 -6.80 -15.89 4.36
N ASN A 80 -7.07 -14.93 5.22
CA ASN A 80 -8.12 -15.07 6.23
C ASN A 80 -9.52 -15.26 5.60
N GLU A 81 -9.86 -14.54 4.51
CA GLU A 81 -11.14 -14.72 3.83
C GLU A 81 -11.26 -16.09 3.15
N LEU A 82 -10.16 -16.61 2.59
CA LEU A 82 -10.15 -17.92 1.94
C LEU A 82 -10.16 -19.07 2.96
N GLU A 83 -9.53 -18.90 4.13
CA GLU A 83 -9.48 -19.92 5.18
C GLU A 83 -10.81 -20.01 5.97
N LEU A 84 -11.44 -18.87 6.27
CA LEU A 84 -12.68 -18.82 7.03
C LEU A 84 -13.93 -19.16 6.20
N GLY A 85 -13.81 -19.18 4.90
CA GLY A 85 -14.93 -19.27 3.98
C GLY A 85 -15.00 -20.57 3.21
N GLU A 86 -15.11 -21.74 3.86
CA GLU A 86 -15.33 -23.02 3.14
C GLU A 86 -16.53 -22.94 2.17
N ASP A 87 -17.51 -22.06 2.46
CA ASP A 87 -18.71 -21.83 1.63
C ASP A 87 -18.70 -20.49 0.87
N VAL A 88 -17.65 -19.67 0.99
CA VAL A 88 -17.59 -18.35 0.33
C VAL A 88 -17.07 -18.48 -1.09
N ALA A 89 -17.84 -17.99 -2.06
CA ALA A 89 -17.38 -17.94 -3.44
C ALA A 89 -16.05 -17.17 -3.55
N PRO A 90 -15.04 -17.67 -4.27
CA PRO A 90 -13.71 -17.03 -4.36
C PRO A 90 -13.74 -15.55 -4.77
N TYR A 91 -14.65 -15.18 -5.66
CA TYR A 91 -14.88 -13.79 -6.03
C TYR A 91 -15.29 -12.91 -4.84
N ALA A 92 -16.20 -13.43 -3.98
CA ALA A 92 -16.66 -12.71 -2.80
C ALA A 92 -15.52 -12.56 -1.75
N ALA A 93 -14.69 -13.57 -1.58
CA ALA A 93 -13.49 -13.51 -0.72
C ALA A 93 -12.51 -12.44 -1.20
N VAL A 94 -12.20 -12.39 -2.49
CA VAL A 94 -11.33 -11.36 -3.09
C VAL A 94 -11.93 -9.96 -2.90
N ARG A 95 -13.23 -9.79 -3.13
CA ARG A 95 -13.94 -8.53 -2.93
C ARG A 95 -13.88 -8.07 -1.47
N ALA A 96 -14.16 -8.95 -0.52
CA ALA A 96 -14.07 -8.66 0.91
C ALA A 96 -12.64 -8.27 1.31
N ALA A 97 -11.62 -8.98 0.80
CA ALA A 97 -10.23 -8.68 1.04
C ALA A 97 -9.84 -7.28 0.57
N TYR A 98 -10.21 -6.88 -0.65
CA TYR A 98 -9.95 -5.54 -1.16
C TYR A 98 -10.64 -4.45 -0.34
N HIS A 99 -11.93 -4.62 0.00
CA HIS A 99 -12.65 -3.67 0.86
C HIS A 99 -11.99 -3.50 2.22
N ARG A 100 -11.62 -4.59 2.88
CA ARG A 100 -10.96 -4.54 4.20
C ARG A 100 -9.56 -3.94 4.11
N ALA A 101 -8.74 -4.35 3.14
CA ALA A 101 -7.42 -3.80 2.94
C ALA A 101 -7.47 -2.29 2.65
N ALA A 102 -8.38 -1.86 1.77
CA ALA A 102 -8.58 -0.44 1.46
C ALA A 102 -9.05 0.37 2.68
N ALA A 103 -9.88 -0.21 3.55
CA ALA A 103 -10.28 0.43 4.81
C ALA A 103 -9.13 0.51 5.82
N HIS A 104 -8.38 -0.58 6.00
CA HIS A 104 -7.22 -0.62 6.90
C HIS A 104 -6.06 0.27 6.47
N ARG A 105 -5.88 0.43 5.17
CA ARG A 105 -4.80 1.22 4.53
C ARG A 105 -5.35 2.32 3.65
N ALA A 106 -6.33 3.06 4.17
CA ALA A 106 -7.07 4.04 3.36
C ALA A 106 -6.17 5.13 2.75
N VAL A 107 -5.12 5.56 3.44
CA VAL A 107 -4.14 6.54 2.92
C VAL A 107 -3.34 5.94 1.78
N ASP A 108 -2.81 4.73 1.99
CA ASP A 108 -2.03 3.99 0.99
C ASP A 108 -2.86 3.72 -0.25
N TRP A 109 -4.09 3.25 -0.06
CA TRP A 109 -5.01 2.96 -1.15
C TRP A 109 -5.31 4.20 -2.00
N ARG A 110 -5.66 5.33 -1.38
CA ARG A 110 -5.88 6.60 -2.10
C ARG A 110 -4.64 7.07 -2.86
N ALA A 111 -3.46 6.93 -2.26
CA ALA A 111 -2.21 7.27 -2.94
C ALA A 111 -1.98 6.39 -4.17
N LEU A 112 -2.16 5.06 -4.06
CA LEU A 112 -2.05 4.14 -5.20
C LEU A 112 -3.08 4.44 -6.30
N GLN A 113 -4.31 4.85 -5.94
CA GLN A 113 -5.32 5.24 -6.93
C GLN A 113 -4.92 6.52 -7.68
N ARG A 114 -4.31 7.52 -7.02
CA ARG A 114 -3.79 8.71 -7.70
C ARG A 114 -2.67 8.37 -8.68
N GLU A 115 -1.86 7.39 -8.31
CA GLU A 115 -0.70 6.93 -9.08
C GLU A 115 -1.02 5.77 -10.03
N ALA A 116 -2.29 5.44 -10.24
CA ALA A 116 -2.71 4.27 -11.03
C ALA A 116 -2.22 4.30 -12.50
N GLY A 117 -1.90 5.49 -13.04
CA GLY A 117 -1.31 5.66 -14.37
C GLY A 117 0.22 5.57 -14.42
N ASP A 118 0.90 5.52 -13.27
CA ASP A 118 2.36 5.40 -13.23
C ASP A 118 2.81 4.02 -13.72
N PRO A 119 3.77 3.92 -14.66
CA PRO A 119 4.20 2.64 -15.24
C PRO A 119 4.62 1.60 -14.19
N VAL A 120 5.25 2.04 -13.09
CA VAL A 120 5.67 1.16 -11.99
C VAL A 120 4.44 0.58 -11.29
N VAL A 121 3.45 1.41 -10.99
CA VAL A 121 2.20 0.98 -10.32
C VAL A 121 1.40 0.06 -11.24
N VAL A 122 1.29 0.38 -12.53
CA VAL A 122 0.61 -0.46 -13.52
C VAL A 122 1.21 -1.87 -13.56
N GLU A 123 2.54 -1.97 -13.66
CA GLU A 123 3.20 -3.28 -13.73
C GLU A 123 3.08 -4.06 -12.41
N LEU A 124 3.24 -3.39 -11.26
CA LEU A 124 3.07 -4.03 -9.96
C LEU A 124 1.63 -4.54 -9.76
N THR A 125 0.64 -3.73 -10.17
CA THR A 125 -0.79 -4.10 -10.10
C THR A 125 -1.09 -5.29 -10.97
N ARG A 126 -0.59 -5.32 -12.21
CA ARG A 126 -0.76 -6.47 -13.12
C ARG A 126 -0.22 -7.77 -12.51
N ARG A 127 0.98 -7.73 -11.92
CA ARG A 127 1.58 -8.89 -11.26
C ARG A 127 0.79 -9.33 -10.03
N GLN A 128 0.30 -8.37 -9.26
CA GLN A 128 -0.51 -8.64 -8.07
C GLN A 128 -1.84 -9.28 -8.44
N HIS A 129 -2.54 -8.76 -9.46
CA HIS A 129 -3.81 -9.35 -9.94
C HIS A 129 -3.60 -10.79 -10.41
N ALA A 130 -2.53 -11.08 -11.16
CA ALA A 130 -2.20 -12.44 -11.59
C ALA A 130 -1.95 -13.38 -10.38
N ARG A 131 -1.27 -12.91 -9.34
CA ARG A 131 -1.01 -13.67 -8.11
C ARG A 131 -2.29 -13.97 -7.33
N ILE A 132 -3.14 -12.96 -7.11
CA ILE A 132 -4.44 -13.12 -6.46
C ILE A 132 -5.33 -14.06 -7.25
N ALA A 133 -5.39 -13.92 -8.55
CA ALA A 133 -6.16 -14.76 -9.46
C ALA A 133 -5.77 -16.24 -9.32
N SER A 134 -4.46 -16.52 -9.37
CA SER A 134 -3.93 -17.89 -9.17
C SER A 134 -4.27 -18.44 -7.79
N ARG A 135 -4.20 -17.62 -6.75
CA ARG A 135 -4.45 -18.04 -5.37
C ARG A 135 -5.92 -18.28 -5.06
N ALA A 136 -6.80 -17.43 -5.58
CA ALA A 136 -8.24 -17.53 -5.39
C ALA A 136 -8.95 -18.43 -6.41
N GLY A 137 -8.27 -18.91 -7.43
CA GLY A 137 -8.89 -19.73 -8.49
C GLY A 137 -9.87 -18.97 -9.38
N ILE A 138 -9.68 -17.65 -9.55
CA ILE A 138 -10.47 -16.80 -10.47
C ILE A 138 -9.55 -16.19 -11.55
N SER A 139 -10.10 -15.47 -12.51
CA SER A 139 -9.30 -14.83 -13.56
C SER A 139 -8.73 -13.48 -13.13
N ALA A 140 -7.58 -13.07 -13.71
CA ALA A 140 -7.00 -11.75 -13.43
C ALA A 140 -7.91 -10.56 -13.83
N PRO A 141 -8.71 -10.63 -14.93
CA PRO A 141 -9.74 -9.63 -15.22
C PRO A 141 -10.80 -9.48 -14.12
N GLU A 142 -11.25 -10.60 -13.49
CA GLU A 142 -12.19 -10.54 -12.36
C GLU A 142 -11.58 -9.83 -11.15
N VAL A 143 -10.32 -10.12 -10.81
CA VAL A 143 -9.58 -9.38 -9.76
C VAL A 143 -9.49 -7.90 -10.09
N SER A 144 -9.21 -7.55 -11.34
CA SER A 144 -9.15 -6.16 -11.79
C SER A 144 -10.50 -5.44 -11.67
N ALA A 145 -11.59 -6.14 -12.01
CA ALA A 145 -12.95 -5.59 -11.86
C ALA A 145 -13.29 -5.30 -10.38
N VAL A 146 -12.95 -6.21 -9.48
CA VAL A 146 -13.09 -6.00 -8.03
C VAL A 146 -12.30 -4.79 -7.54
N ALA A 147 -11.03 -4.68 -7.93
CA ALA A 147 -10.20 -3.54 -7.53
C ALA A 147 -10.78 -2.20 -8.02
N ALA A 148 -11.29 -2.17 -9.25
CA ALA A 148 -11.95 -0.98 -9.83
C ALA A 148 -13.25 -0.64 -9.09
N GLU A 149 -14.08 -1.62 -8.74
CA GLU A 149 -15.31 -1.43 -7.94
C GLU A 149 -14.98 -0.76 -6.59
N VAL A 150 -14.00 -1.29 -5.88
CA VAL A 150 -13.58 -0.76 -4.57
C VAL A 150 -13.03 0.66 -4.69
N ALA A 151 -12.31 0.97 -5.76
CA ALA A 151 -11.81 2.32 -6.04
C ALA A 151 -12.96 3.32 -6.22
N LEU A 152 -14.01 2.95 -6.96
CA LEU A 152 -15.20 3.79 -7.18
C LEU A 152 -15.94 4.07 -5.87
N VAL A 153 -16.15 3.06 -5.04
CA VAL A 153 -16.83 3.21 -3.72
C VAL A 153 -16.02 4.12 -2.80
N GLY A 154 -14.70 3.99 -2.77
CA GLY A 154 -13.81 4.85 -1.99
C GLY A 154 -13.86 6.31 -2.43
N SER A 155 -13.98 6.57 -3.72
CA SER A 155 -14.08 7.93 -4.29
C SER A 155 -15.39 8.63 -3.95
N THR A 156 -16.52 7.92 -3.96
CA THR A 156 -17.84 8.49 -3.63
C THR A 156 -17.98 8.84 -2.15
N ALA A 157 -17.35 8.09 -1.26
CA ALA A 157 -17.37 8.38 0.18
C ALA A 157 -16.63 9.70 0.54
N THR A 158 -15.68 10.12 -0.28
CA THR A 158 -14.91 11.37 -0.06
C THR A 158 -15.69 12.62 -0.50
N ILE A 159 -16.58 12.52 -1.47
CA ILE A 159 -17.37 13.65 -2.01
C ILE A 159 -18.50 14.06 -1.06
N GLY A 160 -18.97 13.17 -0.16
CA GLY A 160 -20.15 13.38 0.68
C GLY A 160 -19.94 14.05 2.04
N LEU A 161 -18.72 14.31 2.50
CA LEU A 161 -18.47 14.83 3.83
C LEU A 161 -17.60 16.10 3.83
N SER A 162 -18.25 17.25 3.51
CA SER A 162 -17.68 18.55 3.85
C SER A 162 -17.28 18.60 5.34
N PRO A 163 -16.09 19.11 5.70
CA PRO A 163 -15.63 19.20 7.10
C PRO A 163 -16.63 19.91 8.02
N ARG A 164 -17.46 20.80 7.46
CA ARG A 164 -18.53 21.51 8.20
C ARG A 164 -19.67 20.59 8.64
N ALA A 165 -19.96 19.50 7.93
CA ALA A 165 -21.02 18.55 8.29
C ALA A 165 -20.60 17.63 9.48
N ARG A 166 -19.28 17.31 9.61
CA ARG A 166 -18.77 16.52 10.75
C ARG A 166 -18.90 17.28 12.09
N ARG A 167 -18.60 18.58 12.12
CA ARG A 167 -18.71 19.38 13.36
C ARG A 167 -20.14 19.49 13.89
N ARG A 168 -21.15 19.55 13.02
CA ARG A 168 -22.56 19.63 13.42
C ARG A 168 -23.11 18.31 14.00
N ARG A 169 -22.59 17.15 13.63
CA ARG A 169 -23.05 15.86 14.12
C ARG A 169 -22.51 15.53 15.51
N VAL A 170 -21.25 15.87 15.80
CA VAL A 170 -20.65 15.68 17.12
C VAL A 170 -21.31 16.61 18.17
N GLY A 171 -21.60 17.87 17.80
CA GLY A 171 -22.30 18.79 18.71
C GLY A 171 -23.72 18.36 19.10
N ARG A 172 -24.45 17.68 18.19
CA ARG A 172 -25.82 17.21 18.45
C ARG A 172 -25.89 15.97 19.36
N VAL A 173 -24.85 15.12 19.34
CA VAL A 173 -24.78 13.92 20.20
C VAL A 173 -24.43 14.31 21.63
N LEU A 174 -23.59 15.32 21.84
CA LEU A 174 -23.22 15.81 23.17
C LEU A 174 -24.36 16.62 23.83
N ALA A 175 -25.14 17.37 23.05
CA ALA A 175 -26.29 18.12 23.58
C ALA A 175 -27.46 17.23 24.06
N ARG A 176 -27.57 15.98 23.56
CA ARG A 176 -28.61 15.03 24.02
C ARG A 176 -28.24 14.23 25.27
N ARG A 177 -27.00 14.31 25.77
CA ARG A 177 -26.56 13.65 27.01
C ARG A 177 -26.52 14.58 28.23
N ALA A 178 -26.77 15.86 28.03
CA ALA A 178 -26.75 16.87 29.09
C ALA A 178 -28.16 17.40 29.47
N GLY A 179 -29.20 16.78 29.01
CA GLY A 179 -30.60 16.94 29.46
C GLY A 179 -31.14 15.55 29.81
#